data_890444a68614a16c3ccb3fe64d71d7ce
#
_entry.id   890444a68614a16c3ccb3fe64d71d7ce
#
_cell.length_a   1.000
_cell.length_b   1.000
_cell.length_c   1.000
_cell.angle_alpha   90.00
_cell.angle_beta   90.00
_cell.angle_gamma   90.00
#
_symmetry.space_group_name_H-M   'P 1'
#
loop_
_entity.id
_entity.type
_entity.pdbx_description
1 polymer ?
#
loop_
_entity_poly.entity_id
_entity_poly.type
_entity_poly.pdbx_seq_one_letter_code
_entity_poly.pdbx_strand_id
1 'polypeptide(L)'
;MMLTQTSLEGDQLLGMVAALANPIRLRILARLAERRDYVSHLAREIGISRPLLHMHLQRLETVGLVVGSLELSEDGKALKYYDVAPFDVHLTAATVAAAAKTLTTVDP
;
A
#
# COMPACT_ATOMS: atom_id res chain seq x y z
N MET A 1 22.92 -7.94 6.57
CA MET A 1 22.68 -8.10 5.14
C MET A 1 21.22 -7.81 4.81
N MET A 2 21.00 -7.13 3.75
CA MET A 2 19.69 -6.66 3.42
C MET A 2 19.25 -7.25 2.10
N LEU A 3 18.04 -7.74 2.06
CA LEU A 3 17.45 -8.19 0.80
C LEU A 3 16.82 -7.00 0.12
N THR A 4 17.30 -6.69 -1.07
CA THR A 4 16.74 -5.62 -1.87
C THR A 4 15.54 -6.09 -2.65
N GLN A 5 15.45 -7.39 -2.87
CA GLN A 5 14.36 -7.99 -3.59
C GLN A 5 13.95 -9.26 -2.90
N THR A 6 12.67 -9.44 -2.76
CA THR A 6 12.13 -10.64 -2.16
C THR A 6 11.18 -11.28 -3.15
N SER A 7 11.38 -12.55 -3.40
CA SER A 7 10.43 -13.31 -4.19
C SER A 7 9.14 -13.42 -3.41
N LEU A 8 8.05 -12.96 -3.97
CA LEU A 8 6.76 -13.03 -3.33
C LEU A 8 6.10 -14.36 -3.61
N GLU A 9 5.46 -14.90 -2.58
CA GLU A 9 4.58 -16.03 -2.80
C GLU A 9 3.34 -15.60 -3.55
N GLY A 10 2.65 -16.57 -4.14
CA GLY A 10 1.53 -16.27 -5.02
C GLY A 10 0.44 -15.46 -4.35
N ASP A 11 0.07 -15.81 -3.12
CA ASP A 11 -0.98 -15.08 -2.42
C ASP A 11 -0.56 -13.65 -2.10
N GLN A 12 0.70 -13.43 -1.74
CA GLN A 12 1.22 -12.10 -1.49
C GLN A 12 1.21 -11.25 -2.76
N LEU A 13 1.67 -11.83 -3.85
CA LEU A 13 1.67 -11.13 -5.13
C LEU A 13 0.26 -10.78 -5.56
N LEU A 14 -0.66 -11.74 -5.45
CA LEU A 14 -2.04 -11.52 -5.83
C LEU A 14 -2.68 -10.40 -5.03
N GLY A 15 -2.47 -10.40 -3.71
CA GLY A 15 -3.01 -9.35 -2.86
C GLY A 15 -2.45 -7.98 -3.20
N MET A 16 -1.15 -7.90 -3.44
CA MET A 16 -0.49 -6.65 -3.77
C MET A 16 -0.98 -6.11 -5.12
N VAL A 17 -1.05 -6.96 -6.13
CA VAL A 17 -1.51 -6.53 -7.45
C VAL A 17 -2.98 -6.09 -7.39
N ALA A 18 -3.80 -6.82 -6.65
CA ALA A 18 -5.21 -6.44 -6.48
C ALA A 18 -5.34 -5.07 -5.81
N ALA A 19 -4.51 -4.79 -4.82
CA ALA A 19 -4.53 -3.49 -4.15
C ALA A 19 -4.08 -2.38 -5.10
N LEU A 20 -3.14 -2.66 -5.98
CA LEU A 20 -2.64 -1.67 -6.94
C LEU A 20 -3.61 -1.43 -8.10
N ALA A 21 -4.54 -2.33 -8.35
CA ALA A 21 -5.44 -2.24 -9.49
C ALA A 21 -6.61 -1.29 -9.22
N ASN A 22 -6.29 -0.05 -8.88
CA ASN A 22 -7.29 0.96 -8.56
C ASN A 22 -6.65 2.34 -8.73
N PRO A 23 -7.26 3.24 -9.54
CA PRO A 23 -6.63 4.52 -9.81
C PRO A 23 -6.48 5.40 -8.58
N ILE A 24 -7.43 5.36 -7.65
CA ILE A 24 -7.33 6.15 -6.44
C ILE A 24 -6.18 5.68 -5.59
N ARG A 25 -6.02 4.37 -5.43
CA ARG A 25 -4.92 3.83 -4.65
C ARG A 25 -3.56 4.13 -5.28
N LEU A 26 -3.48 4.12 -6.60
CA LEU A 26 -2.23 4.53 -7.26
C LEU A 26 -1.91 5.99 -6.98
N ARG A 27 -2.93 6.86 -6.98
CA ARG A 27 -2.73 8.28 -6.66
C ARG A 27 -2.31 8.47 -5.20
N ILE A 28 -2.89 7.71 -4.30
CA ILE A 28 -2.50 7.77 -2.89
C ILE A 28 -1.03 7.41 -2.74
N LEU A 29 -0.60 6.33 -3.36
CA LEU A 29 0.80 5.91 -3.28
C LEU A 29 1.73 6.95 -3.88
N ALA A 30 1.33 7.55 -5.01
CA ALA A 30 2.15 8.58 -5.64
C ALA A 30 2.33 9.78 -4.72
N ARG A 31 1.26 10.20 -4.04
CA ARG A 31 1.34 11.31 -3.10
C ARG A 31 2.23 10.98 -1.91
N LEU A 32 2.04 9.80 -1.35
CA LEU A 32 2.82 9.39 -0.19
C LEU A 32 4.28 9.13 -0.55
N ALA A 33 4.56 8.77 -1.80
CA ALA A 33 5.94 8.61 -2.26
C ALA A 33 6.71 9.92 -2.24
N GLU A 34 6.01 11.05 -2.42
CA GLU A 34 6.64 12.36 -2.32
C GLU A 34 6.99 12.69 -0.87
N ARG A 35 6.08 12.43 0.04
CA ARG A 35 6.28 12.62 1.46
C ARG A 35 5.11 12.01 2.21
N ARG A 36 5.34 11.64 3.45
CA ARG A 36 4.27 11.14 4.31
C ARG A 36 3.24 12.24 4.54
N ASP A 37 2.03 11.83 4.90
CA ASP A 37 0.95 12.79 5.10
C ASP A 37 -0.06 12.21 6.09
N TYR A 38 -0.89 13.09 6.64
CA TYR A 38 -1.93 12.65 7.55
C TYR A 38 -3.29 12.65 6.86
N VAL A 39 -4.22 11.92 7.46
CA VAL A 39 -5.46 11.52 6.77
C VAL A 39 -6.25 12.70 6.24
N SER A 40 -6.48 13.74 7.07
CA SER A 40 -7.36 14.83 6.62
C SER A 40 -6.75 15.62 5.47
N HIS A 41 -5.43 15.84 5.50
CA HIS A 41 -4.77 16.55 4.41
C HIS A 41 -4.73 15.70 3.15
N LEU A 42 -4.41 14.43 3.30
CA LEU A 42 -4.36 13.51 2.17
C LEU A 42 -5.72 13.40 1.48
N ALA A 43 -6.80 13.32 2.28
CA ALA A 43 -8.15 13.26 1.73
C ALA A 43 -8.46 14.49 0.88
N ARG A 44 -8.07 15.67 1.35
CA ARG A 44 -8.27 16.90 0.59
C ARG A 44 -7.47 16.88 -0.70
N GLU A 45 -6.21 16.43 -0.63
CA GLU A 45 -5.34 16.41 -1.80
C GLU A 45 -5.85 15.43 -2.87
N ILE A 46 -6.34 14.28 -2.44
CA ILE A 46 -6.86 13.28 -3.37
C ILE A 46 -8.27 13.66 -3.85
N GLY A 47 -9.00 14.42 -3.03
CA GLY A 47 -10.35 14.86 -3.38
C GLY A 47 -11.42 13.83 -3.05
N ILE A 48 -11.26 13.08 -1.96
CA ILE A 48 -12.24 12.10 -1.52
C ILE A 48 -12.55 12.30 -0.04
N SER A 49 -13.61 11.67 0.42
CA SER A 49 -13.98 11.74 1.82
C SER A 49 -13.00 10.96 2.69
N ARG A 50 -12.93 11.32 3.99
CA ARG A 50 -12.07 10.59 4.91
C ARG A 50 -12.45 9.12 5.04
N PRO A 51 -13.75 8.76 5.16
CA PRO A 51 -14.09 7.34 5.23
C PRO A 51 -13.65 6.56 4.00
N LEU A 52 -13.78 7.14 2.81
CA LEU A 52 -13.35 6.48 1.59
C LEU A 52 -11.83 6.34 1.56
N LEU A 53 -11.12 7.39 1.95
CA LEU A 53 -9.67 7.30 2.05
C LEU A 53 -9.23 6.22 3.02
N HIS A 54 -9.90 6.15 4.18
CA HIS A 54 -9.60 5.12 5.18
C HIS A 54 -9.73 3.72 4.61
N MET A 55 -10.77 3.50 3.83
CA MET A 55 -10.98 2.19 3.22
C MET A 55 -9.81 1.83 2.29
N HIS A 56 -9.37 2.79 1.48
CA HIS A 56 -8.26 2.54 0.58
C HIS A 56 -6.94 2.35 1.32
N LEU A 57 -6.71 3.16 2.35
CA LEU A 57 -5.48 3.03 3.15
C LEU A 57 -5.43 1.69 3.87
N GLN A 58 -6.55 1.19 4.36
CA GLN A 58 -6.59 -0.11 4.99
C GLN A 58 -6.23 -1.21 4.01
N ARG A 59 -6.70 -1.13 2.79
CA ARG A 59 -6.36 -2.10 1.76
C ARG A 59 -4.87 -2.10 1.45
N LEU A 60 -4.29 -0.90 1.34
CA LEU A 60 -2.87 -0.77 1.08
C LEU A 60 -2.04 -1.25 2.27
N GLU A 61 -2.47 -0.96 3.47
CA GLU A 61 -1.76 -1.34 4.68
C GLU A 61 -1.77 -2.86 4.87
N THR A 62 -2.90 -3.49 4.59
CA THR A 62 -3.05 -4.94 4.74
C THR A 62 -2.05 -5.71 3.89
N VAL A 63 -1.73 -5.20 2.71
CA VAL A 63 -0.77 -5.87 1.82
C VAL A 63 0.64 -5.30 1.94
N GLY A 64 0.88 -4.42 2.92
CA GLY A 64 2.22 -3.94 3.20
C GLY A 64 2.75 -2.83 2.32
N LEU A 65 1.87 -2.10 1.63
CA LEU A 65 2.30 -1.03 0.74
C LEU A 65 2.40 0.32 1.43
N VAL A 66 1.70 0.51 2.54
CA VAL A 66 1.81 1.71 3.36
C VAL A 66 1.90 1.33 4.82
N VAL A 67 2.42 2.25 5.62
CA VAL A 67 2.57 2.10 7.07
C VAL A 67 1.94 3.29 7.74
N GLY A 68 1.09 3.05 8.75
CA GLY A 68 0.46 4.10 9.51
C GLY A 68 1.13 4.28 10.86
N SER A 69 1.15 5.52 11.35
CA SER A 69 1.66 5.82 12.69
C SER A 69 0.86 6.98 13.28
N LEU A 70 0.66 6.92 14.59
CA LEU A 70 -0.04 7.97 15.31
C LEU A 70 1.00 8.90 15.92
N GLU A 71 0.88 10.20 15.64
CA GLU A 71 1.84 11.18 16.12
C GLU A 71 1.12 12.37 16.70
N LEU A 72 1.77 13.05 17.63
CA LEU A 72 1.22 14.27 18.21
C LEU A 72 1.72 15.46 17.42
N SER A 73 0.79 16.36 17.07
CA SER A 73 1.14 17.63 16.47
C SER A 73 1.67 18.58 17.55
N GLU A 74 2.17 19.74 17.13
CA GLU A 74 2.70 20.75 18.06
C GLU A 74 1.66 21.22 19.05
N ASP A 75 0.41 21.28 18.65
CA ASP A 75 -0.67 21.71 19.56
C ASP A 75 -1.29 20.54 20.32
N GLY A 76 -0.63 19.38 20.33
CA GLY A 76 -1.06 18.25 21.15
C GLY A 76 -2.13 17.38 20.55
N LYS A 77 -2.50 17.60 19.29
CA LYS A 77 -3.50 16.76 18.65
C LYS A 77 -2.87 15.48 18.10
N ALA A 78 -3.58 14.38 18.25
CA ALA A 78 -3.15 13.11 17.69
C ALA A 78 -3.52 13.06 16.21
N LEU A 79 -2.52 12.86 15.36
CA LEU A 79 -2.71 12.76 13.92
C LEU A 79 -2.22 11.41 13.43
N LYS A 80 -3.02 10.78 12.58
CA LYS A 80 -2.62 9.53 11.95
C LYS A 80 -1.90 9.83 10.65
N TYR A 81 -0.61 9.51 10.63
CA TYR A 81 0.22 9.68 9.44
C TYR A 81 0.36 8.37 8.70
N TYR A 82 0.53 8.48 7.40
CA TYR A 82 0.82 7.32 6.54
C TYR A 82 2.05 7.62 5.71
N ASP A 83 2.81 6.58 5.46
CA ASP A 83 4.01 6.63 4.64
C ASP A 83 4.02 5.42 3.72
N VAL A 84 4.67 5.57 2.58
CA VAL A 84 4.87 4.43 1.68
C VAL A 84 5.86 3.47 2.33
N ALA A 85 5.53 2.20 2.36
CA ALA A 85 6.49 1.17 2.76
C ALA A 85 7.51 0.99 1.64
N PRO A 86 8.76 0.65 1.97
CA PRO A 86 9.75 0.38 0.92
C PRO A 86 9.44 -0.97 0.29
N PHE A 87 8.79 -0.95 -0.87
CA PHE A 87 8.50 -2.18 -1.58
C PHE A 87 9.18 -2.12 -2.95
N ASP A 88 9.55 -3.29 -3.46
CA ASP A 88 10.24 -3.42 -4.72
C ASP A 88 9.85 -4.77 -5.29
N VAL A 89 9.06 -4.78 -6.35
CA VAL A 89 8.51 -5.99 -6.91
C VAL A 89 8.83 -6.05 -8.39
N HIS A 90 9.46 -7.14 -8.80
CA HIS A 90 9.75 -7.40 -10.20
C HIS A 90 8.64 -8.25 -10.80
N LEU A 91 7.96 -7.69 -11.78
CA LEU A 91 6.94 -8.43 -12.51
C LEU A 91 7.46 -8.80 -13.88
N THR A 92 7.76 -10.07 -14.02
CA THR A 92 8.12 -10.66 -15.30
C THR A 92 7.30 -11.92 -15.46
N ALA A 93 7.26 -12.46 -16.67
CA ALA A 93 6.58 -13.73 -16.88
C ALA A 93 7.14 -14.81 -15.96
N ALA A 94 8.46 -14.80 -15.73
CA ALA A 94 9.09 -15.79 -14.89
C ALA A 94 8.72 -15.63 -13.43
N THR A 95 8.70 -14.40 -12.91
CA THR A 95 8.37 -14.18 -11.49
C THR A 95 6.89 -14.46 -11.24
N VAL A 96 6.03 -14.13 -12.18
CA VAL A 96 4.61 -14.46 -12.06
C VAL A 96 4.40 -15.97 -12.08
N ALA A 97 5.08 -16.68 -12.99
CA ALA A 97 4.98 -18.13 -13.06
C ALA A 97 5.46 -18.78 -11.77
N ALA A 98 6.56 -18.30 -11.21
CA ALA A 98 7.07 -18.84 -9.95
C ALA A 98 6.09 -18.60 -8.80
N ALA A 99 5.53 -17.39 -8.71
CA ALA A 99 4.57 -17.07 -7.66
C ALA A 99 3.31 -17.91 -7.78
N ALA A 100 2.87 -18.19 -9.00
CA ALA A 100 1.65 -18.96 -9.21
C ALA A 100 1.74 -20.36 -8.61
N LYS A 101 2.95 -20.91 -8.49
CA LYS A 101 3.13 -22.26 -7.94
C LYS A 101 2.77 -22.34 -6.46
N THR A 102 2.79 -21.23 -5.75
CA THR A 102 2.49 -21.21 -4.32
C THR A 102 1.13 -20.66 -4.00
N LEU A 103 0.30 -20.39 -5.01
CA LEU A 103 -1.06 -19.91 -4.77
C LEU A 103 -1.85 -20.95 -3.99
N THR A 104 -2.55 -20.47 -2.97
CA THR A 104 -3.41 -21.34 -2.17
C THR A 104 -4.85 -21.28 -2.60
N THR A 105 -5.26 -20.17 -3.26
CA THR A 105 -6.61 -20.06 -3.77
C THR A 105 -6.72 -20.81 -5.09
N VAL A 106 -7.85 -21.45 -5.27
CA VAL A 106 -8.12 -22.21 -6.51
C VAL A 106 -9.39 -21.74 -7.18
N ASP A 107 -9.87 -20.58 -6.80
CA ASP A 107 -11.10 -20.04 -7.38
C ASP A 107 -10.86 -19.70 -8.84
N PRO A 108 -11.75 -20.09 -9.72
CA PRO A 108 -11.64 -19.75 -11.12
C PRO A 108 -11.90 -18.27 -11.37
#